data_cdbb8666d021f4735abdf3e7796a4bd3
#
_entry.id   cdbb8666d021f4735abdf3e7796a4bd3
#
_cell.length_a   1.000
_cell.length_b   1.000
_cell.length_c   1.000
_cell.angle_alpha   90.00
_cell.angle_beta   90.00
_cell.angle_gamma   90.00
#
_symmetry.space_group_name_H-M   'P 1'
#
loop_
_entity.id
_entity.type
_entity.pdbx_description
1 polymer ?
#
loop_
_entity_poly.entity_id
_entity_poly.type
_entity_poly.pdbx_seq_one_letter_code
_entity_poly.pdbx_strand_id
1 'polypeptide(L)'
;MTTFLIILSIALAVLAVGQLMRVFEASSKLKGETSEVPTDAENRYQAKMMLVFLLGYFSFFIWLVARYGDLLLPEAASEHGVLLDNLLDFNFAIITIVFAITHVYLFYFAFKYVFDKDRKAYYFTHSNKLELLWTTVPALFLAVIVIWGLSEWIDITMDETPKDAVVIELYPKQFDWTARYAGADSTLGASNYNMISGTNPLGVITDQTLSDKIAELEGEIAEMQTELDAAPAGGLKEEELTERIEKWNRTLDKVKSFEGL
;
A
#
# COMPACT_ATOMS: atom_id res chain seq x y z
N MET A 1 -21.93 9.20 16.21
CA MET A 1 -23.00 8.48 16.94
C MET A 1 -23.31 7.13 16.31
N THR A 2 -23.54 7.02 15.02
CA THR A 2 -23.85 5.74 14.32
C THR A 2 -22.78 4.64 14.53
N THR A 3 -21.51 4.98 14.37
CA THR A 3 -20.40 4.02 14.56
C THR A 3 -20.35 3.47 16.00
N PHE A 4 -20.58 4.34 17.01
CA PHE A 4 -20.64 3.91 18.40
C PHE A 4 -21.82 2.95 18.65
N LEU A 5 -22.98 3.24 18.08
CA LEU A 5 -24.16 2.37 18.20
C LEU A 5 -23.95 1.01 17.54
N ILE A 6 -23.26 0.96 16.39
CA ILE A 6 -22.93 -0.28 15.71
C ILE A 6 -21.97 -1.12 16.56
N ILE A 7 -20.89 -0.52 17.09
CA ILE A 7 -19.95 -1.24 17.95
C ILE A 7 -20.64 -1.74 19.22
N LEU A 8 -21.46 -0.90 19.84
CA LEU A 8 -22.24 -1.29 21.02
C LEU A 8 -23.20 -2.45 20.69
N SER A 9 -23.90 -2.41 19.58
CA SER A 9 -24.82 -3.48 19.14
C SER A 9 -24.08 -4.80 18.91
N ILE A 10 -22.91 -4.76 18.27
CA ILE A 10 -22.06 -5.96 18.06
C ILE A 10 -21.60 -6.50 19.44
N ALA A 11 -21.13 -5.64 20.33
CA ALA A 11 -20.69 -6.05 21.67
C ALA A 11 -21.83 -6.70 22.46
N LEU A 12 -23.03 -6.12 22.42
CA LEU A 12 -24.21 -6.67 23.06
C LEU A 12 -24.64 -8.00 22.45
N ALA A 13 -24.56 -8.15 21.12
CA ALA A 13 -24.85 -9.41 20.44
C ALA A 13 -23.88 -10.52 20.87
N VAL A 14 -22.56 -10.22 20.94
CA VAL A 14 -21.56 -11.18 21.42
C VAL A 14 -21.81 -11.57 22.87
N LEU A 15 -22.12 -10.60 23.74
CA LEU A 15 -22.47 -10.87 25.13
C LEU A 15 -23.74 -11.72 25.24
N ALA A 16 -24.77 -11.45 24.44
CA ALA A 16 -26.01 -12.22 24.42
C ALA A 16 -25.76 -13.68 24.02
N VAL A 17 -24.96 -13.91 22.96
CA VAL A 17 -24.55 -15.25 22.55
C VAL A 17 -23.78 -15.98 23.66
N GLY A 18 -22.82 -15.30 24.29
CA GLY A 18 -22.08 -15.85 25.44
C GLY A 18 -22.97 -16.21 26.63
N GLN A 19 -23.99 -15.41 26.93
CA GLN A 19 -24.96 -15.74 28.00
C GLN A 19 -25.89 -16.91 27.61
N LEU A 20 -26.33 -16.95 26.35
CA LEU A 20 -27.10 -18.09 25.84
C LEU A 20 -26.32 -19.41 25.97
N MET A 21 -25.02 -19.41 25.59
CA MET A 21 -24.18 -20.60 25.77
C MET A 21 -24.08 -21.05 27.22
N ARG A 22 -23.89 -20.08 28.17
CA ARG A 22 -23.91 -20.38 29.63
C ARG A 22 -25.23 -20.96 30.12
N VAL A 23 -26.35 -20.44 29.63
CA VAL A 23 -27.68 -20.96 29.96
C VAL A 23 -27.87 -22.40 29.44
N PHE A 24 -27.43 -22.66 28.21
CA PHE A 24 -27.46 -24.03 27.66
C PHE A 24 -26.58 -24.98 28.46
N GLU A 25 -25.36 -24.57 28.82
CA GLU A 25 -24.45 -25.38 29.64
C GLU A 25 -25.03 -25.66 31.04
N ALA A 26 -25.59 -24.65 31.69
CA ALA A 26 -26.24 -24.81 32.99
C ALA A 26 -27.49 -25.71 32.90
N SER A 27 -28.27 -25.57 31.84
CA SER A 27 -29.45 -26.43 31.59
C SER A 27 -29.06 -27.89 31.36
N SER A 28 -27.98 -28.14 30.60
CA SER A 28 -27.42 -29.48 30.36
C SER A 28 -26.96 -30.13 31.66
N LYS A 29 -26.22 -29.38 32.50
CA LYS A 29 -25.79 -29.84 33.82
C LYS A 29 -26.95 -30.16 34.75
N LEU A 30 -28.02 -29.36 34.73
CA LEU A 30 -29.23 -29.62 35.54
C LEU A 30 -30.01 -30.83 35.06
N LYS A 31 -29.97 -31.18 33.77
CA LYS A 31 -30.60 -32.37 33.20
C LYS A 31 -29.80 -33.66 33.46
N GLY A 32 -28.62 -33.56 34.08
CA GLY A 32 -27.77 -34.72 34.35
C GLY A 32 -27.09 -35.28 33.10
N GLU A 33 -27.12 -34.52 31.98
CA GLU A 33 -26.42 -34.85 30.73
C GLU A 33 -24.92 -34.53 30.85
N THR A 34 -24.25 -35.07 31.87
CA THR A 34 -22.84 -34.85 32.17
C THR A 34 -21.91 -35.80 31.42
N SER A 35 -22.27 -36.25 30.23
CA SER A 35 -21.27 -36.95 29.42
C SER A 35 -20.36 -35.92 28.75
N GLU A 36 -19.13 -35.81 29.21
CA GLU A 36 -18.07 -35.00 28.55
C GLU A 36 -17.80 -35.50 27.12
N VAL A 37 -18.37 -36.63 26.73
CA VAL A 37 -18.19 -37.23 25.41
C VAL A 37 -19.45 -37.01 24.60
N PRO A 38 -19.39 -36.27 23.46
CA PRO A 38 -20.53 -36.09 22.58
C PRO A 38 -21.12 -37.43 22.12
N THR A 39 -22.43 -37.51 22.04
CA THR A 39 -23.11 -38.69 21.52
C THR A 39 -22.93 -38.84 20.01
N ASP A 40 -23.07 -40.05 19.47
CA ASP A 40 -22.98 -40.29 18.02
C ASP A 40 -24.01 -39.46 17.23
N ALA A 41 -25.18 -39.20 17.83
CA ALA A 41 -26.23 -38.38 17.22
C ALA A 41 -25.80 -36.89 17.13
N GLU A 42 -25.21 -36.35 18.19
CA GLU A 42 -24.67 -34.99 18.22
C GLU A 42 -23.53 -34.82 17.24
N ASN A 43 -22.58 -35.75 17.17
CA ASN A 43 -21.50 -35.74 16.22
C ASN A 43 -22.00 -35.72 14.77
N ARG A 44 -23.00 -36.54 14.44
CA ARG A 44 -23.59 -36.53 13.09
C ARG A 44 -24.39 -35.27 12.80
N TYR A 45 -25.04 -34.70 13.81
CA TYR A 45 -25.72 -33.41 13.68
C TYR A 45 -24.73 -32.30 13.37
N GLN A 46 -23.64 -32.18 14.14
CA GLN A 46 -22.57 -31.20 13.93
C GLN A 46 -21.93 -31.36 12.53
N ALA A 47 -21.67 -32.60 12.11
CA ALA A 47 -21.15 -32.88 10.78
C ALA A 47 -22.08 -32.37 9.65
N LYS A 48 -23.40 -32.56 9.79
CA LYS A 48 -24.40 -32.02 8.84
C LYS A 48 -24.40 -30.47 8.85
N MET A 49 -24.26 -29.86 10.03
CA MET A 49 -24.21 -28.44 10.17
C MET A 49 -22.97 -27.84 9.46
N MET A 50 -21.85 -28.56 9.37
CA MET A 50 -20.68 -28.14 8.57
C MET A 50 -21.01 -27.98 7.08
N LEU A 51 -21.85 -28.87 6.52
CA LEU A 51 -22.32 -28.74 5.12
C LEU A 51 -23.27 -27.55 4.95
N VAL A 52 -24.17 -27.34 5.91
CA VAL A 52 -25.06 -26.16 5.89
C VAL A 52 -24.25 -24.89 5.98
N PHE A 53 -23.25 -24.87 6.85
CA PHE A 53 -22.32 -23.73 6.96
C PHE A 53 -21.55 -23.49 5.66
N LEU A 54 -21.03 -24.54 5.01
CA LEU A 54 -20.36 -24.44 3.71
C LEU A 54 -21.26 -23.75 2.67
N LEU A 55 -22.52 -24.18 2.56
CA LEU A 55 -23.48 -23.58 1.62
C LEU A 55 -23.74 -22.11 1.95
N GLY A 56 -23.98 -21.79 3.22
CA GLY A 56 -24.18 -20.42 3.69
C GLY A 56 -22.96 -19.54 3.43
N TYR A 57 -21.77 -20.06 3.72
CA TYR A 57 -20.50 -19.38 3.53
C TYR A 57 -20.23 -19.02 2.06
N PHE A 58 -20.37 -19.99 1.14
CA PHE A 58 -20.21 -19.72 -0.28
C PHE A 58 -21.32 -18.83 -0.86
N SER A 59 -22.56 -19.01 -0.41
CA SER A 59 -23.64 -18.11 -0.82
C SER A 59 -23.39 -16.68 -0.39
N PHE A 60 -22.89 -16.46 0.82
CA PHE A 60 -22.52 -15.15 1.33
C PHE A 60 -21.31 -14.57 0.57
N PHE A 61 -20.29 -15.39 0.31
CA PHE A 61 -19.13 -14.97 -0.49
C PHE A 61 -19.52 -14.54 -1.91
N ILE A 62 -20.32 -15.36 -2.60
CA ILE A 62 -20.81 -15.05 -3.95
C ILE A 62 -21.66 -13.76 -3.94
N TRP A 63 -22.51 -13.60 -2.92
CA TRP A 63 -23.30 -12.39 -2.77
C TRP A 63 -22.43 -11.15 -2.55
N LEU A 64 -21.38 -11.24 -1.73
CA LEU A 64 -20.43 -10.16 -1.52
C LEU A 64 -19.73 -9.76 -2.82
N VAL A 65 -19.21 -10.74 -3.56
CA VAL A 65 -18.52 -10.48 -4.84
C VAL A 65 -19.49 -9.89 -5.85
N ALA A 66 -20.70 -10.42 -5.98
CA ALA A 66 -21.72 -9.91 -6.92
C ALA A 66 -22.20 -8.51 -6.53
N ARG A 67 -22.22 -8.16 -5.24
CA ARG A 67 -22.74 -6.86 -4.77
C ARG A 67 -21.70 -5.77 -4.73
N TYR A 68 -20.43 -6.12 -4.48
CA TYR A 68 -19.35 -5.17 -4.21
C TYR A 68 -18.13 -5.37 -5.11
N GLY A 69 -18.16 -6.35 -6.02
CA GLY A 69 -17.04 -6.63 -6.92
C GLY A 69 -16.59 -5.40 -7.72
N ASP A 70 -17.54 -4.66 -8.27
CA ASP A 70 -17.28 -3.44 -9.06
C ASP A 70 -16.64 -2.30 -8.24
N LEU A 71 -16.66 -2.39 -6.91
CA LEU A 71 -16.04 -1.39 -6.02
C LEU A 71 -14.62 -1.75 -5.60
N LEU A 72 -14.16 -2.96 -5.91
CA LEU A 72 -12.84 -3.43 -5.49
C LEU A 72 -11.70 -2.77 -6.28
N LEU A 73 -11.93 -2.55 -7.57
CA LEU A 73 -10.92 -1.98 -8.47
C LEU A 73 -11.61 -0.95 -9.36
N PRO A 74 -11.22 0.34 -9.31
CA PRO A 74 -11.73 1.34 -10.24
C PRO A 74 -11.19 1.07 -11.66
N GLU A 75 -11.81 1.66 -12.66
CA GLU A 75 -11.35 1.59 -14.05
C GLU A 75 -9.93 2.15 -14.16
N ALA A 76 -9.05 1.44 -14.86
CA ALA A 76 -7.67 1.84 -15.04
C ALA A 76 -7.56 3.19 -15.76
N ALA A 77 -6.77 4.11 -15.21
CA ALA A 77 -6.57 5.45 -15.75
C ALA A 77 -5.39 5.57 -16.73
N SER A 78 -4.70 4.46 -17.02
CA SER A 78 -3.54 4.40 -17.93
C SER A 78 -3.48 3.06 -18.67
N GLU A 79 -2.78 3.02 -19.80
CA GLU A 79 -2.56 1.79 -20.55
C GLU A 79 -1.82 0.74 -19.71
N HIS A 80 -0.79 1.13 -18.97
CA HIS A 80 -0.09 0.25 -18.05
C HIS A 80 -0.98 -0.25 -16.92
N GLY A 81 -1.93 0.59 -16.45
CA GLY A 81 -2.91 0.20 -15.45
C GLY A 81 -3.75 -1.00 -15.89
N VAL A 82 -4.19 -1.03 -17.16
CA VAL A 82 -4.93 -2.17 -17.72
C VAL A 82 -4.12 -3.46 -17.69
N LEU A 83 -2.82 -3.39 -18.01
CA LEU A 83 -1.93 -4.56 -17.99
C LEU A 83 -1.76 -5.10 -16.56
N LEU A 84 -1.58 -4.20 -15.58
CA LEU A 84 -1.46 -4.57 -14.16
C LEU A 84 -2.78 -5.13 -13.61
N ASP A 85 -3.93 -4.58 -14.01
CA ASP A 85 -5.25 -5.08 -13.62
C ASP A 85 -5.48 -6.50 -14.17
N ASN A 86 -5.11 -6.78 -15.41
CA ASN A 86 -5.17 -8.13 -15.98
C ASN A 86 -4.31 -9.15 -15.20
N LEU A 87 -3.10 -8.75 -14.79
CA LEU A 87 -2.24 -9.59 -13.95
C LEU A 87 -2.88 -9.83 -12.57
N LEU A 88 -3.49 -8.81 -11.99
CA LEU A 88 -4.18 -8.90 -10.71
C LEU A 88 -5.41 -9.81 -10.80
N ASP A 89 -6.23 -9.67 -11.84
CA ASP A 89 -7.40 -10.51 -12.08
C ASP A 89 -7.02 -11.98 -12.25
N PHE A 90 -5.94 -12.25 -12.98
CA PHE A 90 -5.39 -13.60 -13.09
C PHE A 90 -5.00 -14.17 -11.72
N ASN A 91 -4.35 -13.38 -10.87
CA ASN A 91 -4.01 -13.78 -9.51
C ASN A 91 -5.27 -14.07 -8.68
N PHE A 92 -6.29 -13.20 -8.72
CA PHE A 92 -7.53 -13.39 -8.00
C PHE A 92 -8.29 -14.64 -8.48
N ALA A 93 -8.28 -14.93 -9.79
CA ALA A 93 -8.90 -16.15 -10.31
C ALA A 93 -8.25 -17.40 -9.72
N ILE A 94 -6.91 -17.49 -9.70
CA ILE A 94 -6.18 -18.62 -9.12
C ILE A 94 -6.47 -18.76 -7.63
N ILE A 95 -6.36 -17.68 -6.87
CA ILE A 95 -6.60 -17.67 -5.43
C ILE A 95 -8.03 -18.11 -5.13
N THR A 96 -9.03 -17.62 -5.88
CA THR A 96 -10.43 -17.98 -5.71
C THR A 96 -10.70 -19.46 -6.00
N ILE A 97 -10.06 -20.01 -7.05
CA ILE A 97 -10.18 -21.45 -7.36
C ILE A 97 -9.59 -22.29 -6.23
N VAL A 98 -8.38 -21.96 -5.75
CA VAL A 98 -7.72 -22.69 -4.66
C VAL A 98 -8.54 -22.55 -3.37
N PHE A 99 -9.04 -21.36 -3.08
CA PHE A 99 -9.94 -21.09 -1.96
C PHE A 99 -11.19 -21.97 -2.02
N ALA A 100 -11.87 -22.04 -3.15
CA ALA A 100 -13.06 -22.86 -3.32
C ALA A 100 -12.77 -24.37 -3.11
N ILE A 101 -11.72 -24.89 -3.75
CA ILE A 101 -11.33 -26.29 -3.64
C ILE A 101 -10.98 -26.65 -2.20
N THR A 102 -10.14 -25.86 -1.54
CA THR A 102 -9.66 -26.15 -0.18
C THR A 102 -10.80 -26.09 0.84
N HIS A 103 -11.71 -25.14 0.75
CA HIS A 103 -12.85 -25.01 1.66
C HIS A 103 -13.89 -26.10 1.43
N VAL A 104 -14.17 -26.47 0.18
CA VAL A 104 -15.06 -27.61 -0.10
C VAL A 104 -14.49 -28.88 0.51
N TYR A 105 -13.21 -29.18 0.33
CA TYR A 105 -12.58 -30.35 0.94
C TYR A 105 -12.56 -30.29 2.48
N LEU A 106 -12.28 -29.11 3.05
CA LEU A 106 -12.26 -28.92 4.49
C LEU A 106 -13.60 -29.33 5.12
N PHE A 107 -14.70 -28.77 4.66
CA PHE A 107 -16.01 -29.03 5.21
C PHE A 107 -16.56 -30.41 4.82
N TYR A 108 -16.25 -30.87 3.60
CA TYR A 108 -16.60 -32.23 3.18
C TYR A 108 -15.92 -33.30 4.04
N PHE A 109 -14.63 -33.12 4.36
CA PHE A 109 -13.94 -34.09 5.21
C PHE A 109 -14.38 -34.01 6.67
N ALA A 110 -14.70 -32.82 7.18
CA ALA A 110 -15.31 -32.68 8.49
C ALA A 110 -16.65 -33.42 8.59
N PHE A 111 -17.46 -33.41 7.52
CA PHE A 111 -18.69 -34.18 7.43
C PHE A 111 -18.43 -35.68 7.28
N LYS A 112 -17.55 -36.09 6.37
CA LYS A 112 -17.32 -37.49 6.01
C LYS A 112 -16.62 -38.28 7.11
N TYR A 113 -15.65 -37.68 7.78
CA TYR A 113 -14.77 -38.34 8.74
C TYR A 113 -15.15 -38.06 10.21
N VAL A 114 -16.44 -37.83 10.47
CA VAL A 114 -16.97 -37.77 11.84
C VAL A 114 -16.61 -39.05 12.60
N PHE A 115 -16.46 -38.95 13.91
CA PHE A 115 -16.17 -40.11 14.76
C PHE A 115 -17.21 -41.24 14.56
N ASP A 116 -16.70 -42.45 14.39
CA ASP A 116 -17.47 -43.68 14.24
C ASP A 116 -16.75 -44.80 15.00
N LYS A 117 -17.48 -45.52 15.89
CA LYS A 117 -16.93 -46.58 16.74
C LYS A 117 -16.38 -47.76 15.94
N ASP A 118 -16.99 -48.03 14.77
CA ASP A 118 -16.66 -49.16 13.92
C ASP A 118 -15.57 -48.82 12.89
N ARG A 119 -15.16 -47.58 12.82
CA ARG A 119 -14.15 -47.10 11.88
C ARG A 119 -12.83 -46.78 12.57
N LYS A 120 -11.78 -47.47 12.20
CA LYS A 120 -10.42 -47.21 12.65
C LYS A 120 -9.78 -46.11 11.76
N ALA A 121 -9.27 -45.06 12.39
CA ALA A 121 -8.55 -44.02 11.69
C ALA A 121 -7.27 -44.59 11.00
N TYR A 122 -7.07 -44.19 9.75
CA TYR A 122 -5.86 -44.53 9.02
C TYR A 122 -4.73 -43.57 9.45
N TYR A 123 -3.61 -44.11 9.88
CA TYR A 123 -2.45 -43.34 10.25
C TYR A 123 -1.66 -42.95 9.01
N PHE A 124 -1.82 -41.68 8.58
CA PHE A 124 -1.26 -41.16 7.37
C PHE A 124 -0.42 -39.92 7.69
N THR A 125 0.89 -40.12 7.79
CA THR A 125 1.82 -39.06 8.21
C THR A 125 2.61 -38.44 7.08
N HIS A 126 2.75 -39.17 5.96
CA HIS A 126 3.65 -38.75 4.87
C HIS A 126 3.20 -39.30 3.53
N SER A 127 3.29 -38.48 2.46
CA SER A 127 3.04 -38.90 1.08
C SER A 127 3.81 -38.03 0.10
N ASN A 128 4.89 -38.59 -0.44
CA ASN A 128 5.73 -37.91 -1.44
C ASN A 128 4.92 -37.48 -2.68
N LYS A 129 3.87 -38.21 -3.06
CA LYS A 129 3.04 -37.84 -4.22
C LYS A 129 2.20 -36.59 -3.94
N LEU A 130 1.60 -36.50 -2.75
CA LEU A 130 0.82 -35.32 -2.36
C LEU A 130 1.75 -34.13 -2.15
N GLU A 131 2.90 -34.33 -1.52
CA GLU A 131 3.92 -33.29 -1.32
C GLU A 131 4.38 -32.71 -2.66
N LEU A 132 4.72 -33.58 -3.60
CA LEU A 132 5.08 -33.15 -4.96
C LEU A 132 3.96 -32.34 -5.62
N LEU A 133 2.70 -32.77 -5.49
CA LEU A 133 1.55 -32.11 -6.10
C LEU A 133 1.35 -30.69 -5.55
N TRP A 134 1.25 -30.56 -4.22
CA TRP A 134 0.95 -29.24 -3.62
C TRP A 134 2.15 -28.29 -3.59
N THR A 135 3.37 -28.77 -3.87
CA THR A 135 4.54 -27.93 -4.05
C THR A 135 4.70 -27.52 -5.52
N THR A 136 4.61 -28.48 -6.45
CA THR A 136 4.88 -28.23 -7.86
C THR A 136 3.79 -27.38 -8.52
N VAL A 137 2.51 -27.68 -8.25
CA VAL A 137 1.42 -26.93 -8.89
C VAL A 137 1.43 -25.45 -8.52
N PRO A 138 1.49 -25.04 -7.23
CA PRO A 138 1.62 -23.64 -6.90
C PRO A 138 2.91 -23.00 -7.41
N ALA A 139 4.03 -23.73 -7.42
CA ALA A 139 5.31 -23.21 -7.92
C ALA A 139 5.24 -22.87 -9.41
N LEU A 140 4.55 -23.67 -10.21
CA LEU A 140 4.35 -23.39 -11.65
C LEU A 140 3.50 -22.13 -11.86
N PHE A 141 2.39 -21.98 -11.13
CA PHE A 141 1.58 -20.75 -11.20
C PHE A 141 2.37 -19.53 -10.75
N LEU A 142 3.13 -19.66 -9.67
CA LEU A 142 3.98 -18.57 -9.19
C LEU A 142 5.04 -18.19 -10.23
N ALA A 143 5.66 -19.15 -10.90
CA ALA A 143 6.63 -18.89 -11.96
C ALA A 143 6.00 -18.08 -13.11
N VAL A 144 4.79 -18.43 -13.55
CA VAL A 144 4.05 -17.68 -14.58
C VAL A 144 3.79 -16.25 -14.13
N ILE A 145 3.29 -16.06 -12.90
CA ILE A 145 2.98 -14.73 -12.33
C ILE A 145 4.25 -13.87 -12.24
N VAL A 146 5.36 -14.46 -11.76
CA VAL A 146 6.64 -13.74 -11.63
C VAL A 146 7.19 -13.32 -13.00
N ILE A 147 7.17 -14.22 -13.97
CA ILE A 147 7.66 -13.92 -15.32
C ILE A 147 6.80 -12.83 -15.98
N TRP A 148 5.47 -12.95 -15.87
CA TRP A 148 4.55 -11.94 -16.41
C TRP A 148 4.75 -10.59 -15.71
N GLY A 149 4.73 -10.55 -14.37
CA GLY A 149 4.94 -9.31 -13.62
C GLY A 149 6.30 -8.68 -13.86
N LEU A 150 7.36 -9.49 -14.07
CA LEU A 150 8.68 -8.98 -14.41
C LEU A 150 8.69 -8.36 -15.83
N SER A 151 7.99 -8.98 -16.79
CA SER A 151 7.85 -8.41 -18.14
C SER A 151 7.19 -7.04 -18.09
N GLU A 152 6.04 -6.93 -17.43
CA GLU A 152 5.32 -5.64 -17.26
C GLU A 152 6.19 -4.59 -16.53
N TRP A 153 6.93 -5.04 -15.51
CA TRP A 153 7.85 -4.13 -14.80
C TRP A 153 8.95 -3.57 -15.73
N ILE A 154 9.54 -4.43 -16.55
CA ILE A 154 10.59 -4.02 -17.50
C ILE A 154 10.00 -3.04 -18.52
N ASP A 155 8.84 -3.35 -19.10
CA ASP A 155 8.17 -2.51 -20.09
C ASP A 155 7.81 -1.13 -19.53
N ILE A 156 7.40 -1.06 -18.25
CA ILE A 156 7.04 0.22 -17.60
C ILE A 156 8.27 1.04 -17.19
N THR A 157 9.35 0.39 -16.73
CA THR A 157 10.45 1.10 -16.06
C THR A 157 11.73 1.20 -16.88
N MET A 158 11.94 0.32 -17.86
CA MET A 158 13.21 0.20 -18.59
C MET A 158 13.08 0.49 -20.09
N ASP A 159 11.86 0.65 -20.60
CA ASP A 159 11.66 1.03 -21.99
C ASP A 159 12.15 2.46 -22.23
N GLU A 160 12.63 2.70 -23.47
CA GLU A 160 13.04 4.04 -23.89
C GLU A 160 11.84 4.98 -23.84
N THR A 161 12.04 6.14 -23.20
CA THR A 161 11.00 7.18 -23.14
C THR A 161 10.62 7.61 -24.56
N PRO A 162 9.33 7.54 -24.96
CA PRO A 162 8.87 8.02 -26.25
C PRO A 162 9.30 9.47 -26.48
N LYS A 163 9.67 9.81 -27.72
CA LYS A 163 10.16 11.15 -28.06
C LYS A 163 9.14 12.28 -27.86
N ASP A 164 7.87 11.92 -27.86
CA ASP A 164 6.71 12.79 -27.64
C ASP A 164 6.17 12.75 -26.21
N ALA A 165 6.86 12.04 -25.32
CA ALA A 165 6.48 11.98 -23.91
C ALA A 165 6.61 13.35 -23.24
N VAL A 166 5.62 13.68 -22.43
CA VAL A 166 5.65 14.86 -21.55
C VAL A 166 6.52 14.54 -20.34
N VAL A 167 7.68 15.20 -20.25
CA VAL A 167 8.59 15.05 -19.11
C VAL A 167 8.12 15.95 -17.97
N ILE A 168 7.82 15.35 -16.84
CA ILE A 168 7.39 16.05 -15.62
C ILE A 168 8.34 15.67 -14.49
N GLU A 169 9.00 16.68 -13.90
CA GLU A 169 9.74 16.49 -12.65
C GLU A 169 8.82 16.81 -11.47
N LEU A 170 8.64 15.84 -10.58
CA LEU A 170 7.82 16.00 -9.38
C LEU A 170 8.73 16.10 -8.16
N TYR A 171 8.67 17.23 -7.46
CA TYR A 171 9.46 17.50 -6.27
C TYR A 171 8.58 17.43 -5.00
N PRO A 172 8.63 16.33 -4.27
CA PRO A 172 7.89 16.19 -3.03
C PRO A 172 8.68 16.77 -1.86
N LYS A 173 8.02 17.55 -1.03
CA LYS A 173 8.54 17.98 0.26
C LYS A 173 7.43 17.89 1.32
N GLN A 174 7.80 17.91 2.57
CA GLN A 174 6.82 17.78 3.64
C GLN A 174 5.79 18.91 3.57
N PHE A 175 4.54 18.46 3.35
CA PHE A 175 3.26 19.14 3.18
C PHE A 175 3.09 19.90 1.86
N ASP A 176 3.96 19.69 0.87
CA ASP A 176 3.81 20.36 -0.42
C ASP A 176 4.39 19.53 -1.57
N TRP A 177 3.81 19.71 -2.76
CA TRP A 177 4.24 19.07 -4.00
C TRP A 177 4.42 20.14 -5.07
N THR A 178 5.60 20.19 -5.66
CA THR A 178 5.88 21.08 -6.78
C THR A 178 6.17 20.25 -8.01
N ALA A 179 5.47 20.54 -9.11
CA ALA A 179 5.71 19.91 -10.40
C ALA A 179 6.26 20.94 -11.37
N ARG A 180 7.25 20.57 -12.20
CA ARG A 180 7.64 21.33 -13.35
C ARG A 180 7.61 20.50 -14.62
N TYR A 181 7.23 21.14 -15.69
CA TYR A 181 7.15 20.55 -17.02
C TYR A 181 8.39 20.94 -17.81
N ALA A 182 8.80 20.07 -18.72
CA ALA A 182 9.81 20.41 -19.72
C ALA A 182 9.31 21.53 -20.65
N GLY A 183 10.23 22.27 -21.22
CA GLY A 183 9.93 23.27 -22.26
C GLY A 183 9.48 22.64 -23.57
N ALA A 184 9.34 23.48 -24.60
CA ALA A 184 8.95 23.03 -25.95
C ALA A 184 9.96 22.06 -26.60
N ASP A 185 11.16 22.03 -26.10
CA ASP A 185 12.26 21.12 -26.49
C ASP A 185 12.23 19.77 -25.76
N SER A 186 11.20 19.53 -24.93
CA SER A 186 11.05 18.34 -24.07
C SER A 186 12.21 18.11 -23.09
N THR A 187 13.00 19.15 -22.81
CA THR A 187 14.08 19.10 -21.81
C THR A 187 13.74 19.92 -20.57
N LEU A 188 14.14 19.40 -19.41
CA LEU A 188 14.03 20.14 -18.16
C LEU A 188 15.18 21.12 -18.06
N GLY A 189 14.87 22.40 -17.87
CA GLY A 189 15.90 23.45 -17.69
C GLY A 189 16.81 23.14 -16.49
N ALA A 190 18.03 23.67 -16.53
CA ALA A 190 18.98 23.53 -15.43
C ALA A 190 18.41 24.11 -14.12
N SER A 191 18.78 23.52 -12.99
CA SER A 191 18.40 24.02 -11.67
C SER A 191 19.54 23.90 -10.68
N ASN A 192 19.57 24.82 -9.72
CA ASN A 192 20.60 24.85 -8.68
C ASN A 192 20.01 25.33 -7.36
N TYR A 193 20.43 24.74 -6.26
CA TYR A 193 19.92 25.08 -4.93
C TYR A 193 20.20 26.54 -4.52
N ASN A 194 21.26 27.17 -5.05
CA ASN A 194 21.56 28.60 -4.79
C ASN A 194 20.55 29.53 -5.42
N MET A 195 19.76 29.05 -6.40
CA MET A 195 18.71 29.80 -7.08
C MET A 195 17.35 29.71 -6.40
N ILE A 196 17.24 28.91 -5.33
CA ILE A 196 15.99 28.77 -4.58
C ILE A 196 15.64 30.12 -3.93
N SER A 197 14.40 30.57 -4.16
CA SER A 197 13.79 31.76 -3.56
C SER A 197 12.29 31.52 -3.32
N GLY A 198 11.60 32.48 -2.73
CA GLY A 198 10.15 32.40 -2.51
C GLY A 198 9.35 32.29 -3.82
N THR A 199 9.85 32.85 -4.91
CA THR A 199 9.25 32.83 -6.25
C THR A 199 9.81 31.73 -7.14
N ASN A 200 10.92 31.10 -6.77
CA ASN A 200 11.60 30.05 -7.51
C ASN A 200 11.93 28.86 -6.59
N PRO A 201 10.94 28.09 -6.12
CA PRO A 201 11.12 27.06 -5.11
C PRO A 201 11.96 25.86 -5.59
N LEU A 202 12.13 25.67 -6.89
CA LEU A 202 12.93 24.59 -7.48
C LEU A 202 14.32 25.05 -7.94
N GLY A 203 14.64 26.33 -7.79
CA GLY A 203 15.92 26.88 -8.20
C GLY A 203 16.19 26.76 -9.70
N VAL A 204 15.16 26.88 -10.53
CA VAL A 204 15.27 26.80 -11.99
C VAL A 204 16.08 28.00 -12.50
N ILE A 205 17.01 27.74 -13.40
CA ILE A 205 17.86 28.76 -14.01
C ILE A 205 17.25 29.22 -15.33
N THR A 206 16.83 30.48 -15.40
CA THR A 206 16.41 31.19 -16.60
C THR A 206 17.00 32.60 -16.52
N ASP A 207 17.05 33.32 -17.63
CA ASP A 207 17.55 34.70 -17.63
C ASP A 207 16.82 35.58 -16.59
N GLN A 208 15.52 35.41 -16.47
CA GLN A 208 14.70 36.15 -15.51
C GLN A 208 15.01 35.75 -14.06
N THR A 209 15.00 34.45 -13.73
CA THR A 209 15.25 34.00 -12.35
C THR A 209 16.67 34.28 -11.90
N LEU A 210 17.62 34.28 -12.84
CA LEU A 210 19.01 34.61 -12.58
C LEU A 210 19.17 36.12 -12.27
N SER A 211 18.54 36.96 -13.10
CA SER A 211 18.53 38.44 -12.87
C SER A 211 17.88 38.77 -11.52
N ASP A 212 16.71 38.18 -11.23
CA ASP A 212 16.00 38.40 -9.98
C ASP A 212 16.83 37.99 -8.77
N LYS A 213 17.52 36.82 -8.86
CA LYS A 213 18.36 36.32 -7.77
C LYS A 213 19.63 37.14 -7.56
N ILE A 214 20.24 37.61 -8.60
CA ILE A 214 21.38 38.52 -8.51
C ILE A 214 20.98 39.84 -7.82
N ALA A 215 19.84 40.42 -8.23
CA ALA A 215 19.34 41.67 -7.63
C ALA A 215 18.97 41.46 -6.13
N GLU A 216 18.37 40.31 -5.77
CA GLU A 216 18.08 39.94 -4.37
C GLU A 216 19.37 39.90 -3.54
N LEU A 217 20.40 39.15 -4.01
CA LEU A 217 21.67 39.01 -3.30
C LEU A 217 22.45 40.34 -3.18
N GLU A 218 22.49 41.11 -4.25
CA GLU A 218 23.12 42.42 -4.22
C GLU A 218 22.43 43.41 -3.26
N GLY A 219 21.07 43.34 -3.18
CA GLY A 219 20.31 44.12 -2.22
C GLY A 219 20.61 43.73 -0.78
N GLU A 220 20.60 42.41 -0.46
CA GLU A 220 20.91 41.94 0.88
C GLU A 220 22.35 42.22 1.31
N ILE A 221 23.33 42.17 0.38
CA ILE A 221 24.71 42.53 0.66
C ILE A 221 24.79 44.02 0.98
N ALA A 222 24.10 44.89 0.21
CA ALA A 222 24.08 46.32 0.45
C ALA A 222 23.46 46.70 1.80
N GLU A 223 22.39 46.03 2.20
CA GLU A 223 21.77 46.21 3.53
C GLU A 223 22.74 45.79 4.65
N MET A 224 23.37 44.62 4.55
CA MET A 224 24.37 44.16 5.53
C MET A 224 25.59 45.09 5.58
N GLN A 225 26.02 45.65 4.44
CA GLN A 225 27.12 46.65 4.40
C GLN A 225 26.74 47.93 5.14
N THR A 226 25.50 48.41 4.97
CA THR A 226 24.99 49.57 5.69
C THR A 226 24.92 49.34 7.22
N GLU A 227 24.54 48.12 7.61
CA GLU A 227 24.56 47.74 9.03
C GLU A 227 25.99 47.63 9.58
N LEU A 228 26.93 47.15 8.78
CA LEU A 228 28.35 47.05 9.14
C LEU A 228 28.96 48.41 9.38
N ASP A 229 28.69 49.38 8.46
CA ASP A 229 29.19 50.76 8.56
C ASP A 229 28.61 51.49 9.80
N ALA A 230 27.46 51.07 10.31
CA ALA A 230 26.84 51.62 11.51
C ALA A 230 27.24 50.86 12.80
N ALA A 231 27.95 49.75 12.69
CA ALA A 231 28.33 48.91 13.82
C ALA A 231 29.53 49.50 14.59
N PRO A 232 29.61 49.33 15.94
CA PRO A 232 30.79 49.75 16.71
C PRO A 232 32.03 48.95 16.29
N ALA A 233 33.16 49.64 16.05
CA ALA A 233 34.41 49.03 15.65
C ALA A 233 34.94 48.07 16.72
N GLY A 234 35.41 46.89 16.30
CA GLY A 234 35.98 45.85 17.15
C GLY A 234 34.96 45.02 17.95
N GLY A 235 33.66 45.12 17.61
CA GLY A 235 32.60 44.36 18.25
C GLY A 235 32.30 43.02 17.57
N LEU A 236 31.72 42.04 18.33
CA LEU A 236 31.26 40.74 17.80
C LEU A 236 30.30 40.88 16.60
N LYS A 237 29.49 41.95 16.58
CA LYS A 237 28.58 42.25 15.49
C LYS A 237 29.30 42.60 14.18
N GLU A 238 30.41 43.32 14.23
CA GLU A 238 31.23 43.64 13.07
C GLU A 238 31.84 42.37 12.46
N GLU A 239 32.38 41.47 13.30
CA GLU A 239 32.96 40.21 12.84
C GLU A 239 31.87 39.30 12.20
N GLU A 240 30.69 39.18 12.83
CA GLU A 240 29.57 38.38 12.30
C GLU A 240 29.09 38.94 10.95
N LEU A 241 28.90 40.24 10.81
CA LEU A 241 28.45 40.88 9.57
C LEU A 241 29.49 40.72 8.46
N THR A 242 30.77 40.87 8.78
CA THR A 242 31.88 40.68 7.82
C THR A 242 31.88 39.25 7.26
N GLU A 243 31.76 38.23 8.14
CA GLU A 243 31.73 36.84 7.72
C GLU A 243 30.49 36.54 6.85
N ARG A 244 29.34 37.10 7.21
CA ARG A 244 28.11 36.96 6.42
C ARG A 244 28.24 37.59 5.03
N ILE A 245 28.76 38.82 4.93
CA ILE A 245 28.98 39.51 3.65
C ILE A 245 29.92 38.70 2.77
N GLU A 246 31.03 38.17 3.31
CA GLU A 246 31.91 37.30 2.54
C GLU A 246 31.22 36.04 2.01
N LYS A 247 30.40 35.40 2.84
CA LYS A 247 29.63 34.24 2.44
C LYS A 247 28.63 34.56 1.32
N TRP A 248 27.93 35.67 1.42
CA TRP A 248 26.96 36.09 0.41
C TRP A 248 27.64 36.50 -0.90
N ASN A 249 28.79 37.18 -0.87
CA ASN A 249 29.59 37.47 -2.04
C ASN A 249 30.03 36.20 -2.78
N ARG A 250 30.48 35.17 -2.04
CA ARG A 250 30.80 33.86 -2.65
C ARG A 250 29.57 33.21 -3.30
N THR A 251 28.39 33.36 -2.70
CA THR A 251 27.16 32.89 -3.30
C THR A 251 26.77 33.65 -4.55
N LEU A 252 26.91 34.98 -4.53
CA LEU A 252 26.68 35.87 -5.68
C LEU A 252 27.60 35.53 -6.85
N ASP A 253 28.90 35.32 -6.60
CA ASP A 253 29.86 34.92 -7.64
C ASP A 253 29.47 33.58 -8.27
N LYS A 254 29.02 32.65 -7.45
CA LYS A 254 28.53 31.34 -7.93
C LYS A 254 27.26 31.48 -8.76
N VAL A 255 26.31 32.32 -8.34
CA VAL A 255 25.08 32.58 -9.09
C VAL A 255 25.40 33.26 -10.43
N LYS A 256 26.29 34.23 -10.44
CA LYS A 256 26.76 34.89 -11.68
C LYS A 256 27.45 33.90 -12.64
N SER A 257 28.09 32.86 -12.15
CA SER A 257 28.71 31.85 -13.01
C SER A 257 27.69 30.96 -13.78
N PHE A 258 26.40 31.11 -13.52
CA PHE A 258 25.33 30.42 -14.27
C PHE A 258 24.88 31.19 -15.51
N GLU A 259 25.42 32.40 -15.77
CA GLU A 259 25.16 33.12 -17.00
C GLU A 259 25.60 32.30 -18.23
N GLY A 260 24.65 32.03 -19.14
CA GLY A 260 24.90 31.29 -20.38
C GLY A 260 24.73 29.75 -20.27
N LEU A 261 24.11 29.27 -19.17
CA LEU A 261 23.73 27.87 -19.02
C LEU A 261 22.39 27.58 -19.76
#